data_ef008e5ebe1e0023d313ed5e867d7030
#
_entry.id   ef008e5ebe1e0023d313ed5e867d7030
#
_cell.length_a   1.000
_cell.length_b   1.000
_cell.length_c   1.000
_cell.angle_alpha   90.00
_cell.angle_beta   90.00
_cell.angle_gamma   90.00
#
_symmetry.space_group_name_H-M   'P 1'
#
loop_
_entity.id
_entity.type
_entity.pdbx_description
1 polymer ?
#
loop_
_entity_poly.entity_id
_entity_poly.type
_entity_poly.pdbx_seq_one_letter_code
_entity_poly.pdbx_strand_id
1 'polypeptide(L)'
;FTNNSNAGIISKCKNLNIKCEIFNKHEFSQTLIVQNKILEIKPDIIILAGFLLKIPPSIIDLNYPIVNIHPSLLPKYGGKGMYGSRIHEAVIKNNETISGITIHRVNINYDEGEVVLQKSIKLSEKESPFSLAEKIHDLEMKYFPEVIKKLIS
;
A
#
# COMPACT_ATOMS: atom_id res chain seq x y z
N PHE A 1 11.45 -1.12 -5.12
CA PHE A 1 11.14 -2.45 -5.63
C PHE A 1 9.81 -2.45 -6.37
N THR A 2 9.67 -3.23 -7.44
CA THR A 2 8.41 -3.47 -8.14
C THR A 2 8.37 -4.91 -8.69
N ASN A 3 7.16 -5.49 -8.73
CA ASN A 3 6.94 -6.78 -9.37
C ASN A 3 6.32 -6.66 -10.78
N ASN A 4 6.25 -5.45 -11.31
CA ASN A 4 5.74 -5.16 -12.65
C ASN A 4 6.79 -4.40 -13.46
N SER A 5 7.32 -5.04 -14.51
CA SER A 5 8.33 -4.46 -15.40
C SER A 5 7.84 -3.23 -16.19
N ASN A 6 6.51 -3.02 -16.25
CA ASN A 6 5.89 -1.87 -16.92
C ASN A 6 5.37 -0.82 -15.93
N ALA A 7 5.74 -0.92 -14.64
CA ALA A 7 5.26 0.03 -13.64
C ALA A 7 5.85 1.43 -13.87
N GLY A 8 5.00 2.46 -13.81
CA GLY A 8 5.42 3.86 -13.96
C GLY A 8 6.45 4.34 -12.94
N ILE A 9 6.56 3.63 -11.80
CA ILE A 9 7.58 3.93 -10.78
C ILE A 9 9.01 3.76 -11.32
N ILE A 10 9.23 2.88 -12.30
CA ILE A 10 10.56 2.63 -12.89
C ILE A 10 11.12 3.89 -13.54
N SER A 11 10.31 4.58 -14.35
CA SER A 11 10.71 5.84 -14.99
C SER A 11 10.89 6.96 -13.96
N LYS A 12 10.03 7.02 -12.93
CA LYS A 12 10.18 7.98 -11.82
C LYS A 12 11.49 7.76 -11.06
N CYS A 13 11.81 6.53 -10.73
CA CYS A 13 13.08 6.20 -10.06
C CYS A 13 14.30 6.59 -10.92
N LYS A 14 14.24 6.29 -12.23
CA LYS A 14 15.31 6.69 -13.18
C LYS A 14 15.51 8.21 -13.21
N ASN A 15 14.43 8.97 -13.29
CA ASN A 15 14.51 10.45 -13.33
C ASN A 15 15.04 11.06 -12.03
N LEU A 16 14.79 10.37 -10.89
CA LEU A 16 15.26 10.80 -9.56
C LEU A 16 16.60 10.17 -9.16
N ASN A 17 17.24 9.40 -10.06
CA ASN A 17 18.46 8.64 -9.78
C ASN A 17 18.34 7.71 -8.55
N ILE A 18 17.16 7.11 -8.37
CA ILE A 18 16.88 6.16 -7.29
C ILE A 18 16.95 4.74 -7.86
N LYS A 19 17.68 3.87 -7.17
CA LYS A 19 17.78 2.46 -7.55
C LYS A 19 16.40 1.79 -7.51
N CYS A 20 16.04 1.11 -8.60
CA CYS A 20 14.79 0.36 -8.72
C CYS A 20 15.10 -1.10 -9.09
N GLU A 21 14.71 -2.01 -8.22
CA GLU A 21 14.85 -3.45 -8.43
C GLU A 21 13.52 -4.02 -8.90
N ILE A 22 13.57 -4.88 -9.92
CA ILE A 22 12.40 -5.56 -10.48
C ILE A 22 12.51 -7.04 -10.13
N PHE A 23 11.43 -7.62 -9.64
CA PHE A 23 11.31 -9.05 -9.36
C PHE A 23 9.95 -9.57 -9.82
N ASN A 24 9.85 -10.84 -10.12
CA ASN A 24 8.58 -11.47 -10.43
C ASN A 24 7.90 -12.06 -9.16
N LYS A 25 6.65 -12.51 -9.32
CA LYS A 25 5.88 -13.10 -8.21
C LYS A 25 6.58 -14.33 -7.60
N HIS A 26 7.19 -15.17 -8.42
CA HIS A 26 7.89 -16.36 -7.95
C HIS A 26 9.12 -16.00 -7.12
N GLU A 27 9.94 -15.08 -7.60
CA GLU A 27 11.12 -14.57 -6.87
C GLU A 27 10.73 -13.97 -5.53
N PHE A 28 9.61 -13.24 -5.46
CA PHE A 28 9.11 -12.65 -4.23
C PHE A 28 8.57 -13.67 -3.22
N SER A 29 7.80 -14.67 -3.70
CA SER A 29 7.00 -15.51 -2.81
C SER A 29 7.61 -16.90 -2.55
N GLN A 30 8.51 -17.37 -3.43
CA GLN A 30 9.00 -18.75 -3.42
C GLN A 30 10.53 -18.86 -3.31
N THR A 31 11.23 -17.73 -3.30
CA THR A 31 12.69 -17.68 -3.18
C THR A 31 13.12 -16.70 -2.10
N LEU A 32 14.40 -16.70 -1.76
CA LEU A 32 15.00 -15.74 -0.81
C LEU A 32 15.59 -14.51 -1.50
N ILE A 33 15.41 -14.34 -2.81
CA ILE A 33 16.01 -13.23 -3.56
C ILE A 33 15.67 -11.87 -2.97
N VAL A 34 14.37 -11.58 -2.79
CA VAL A 34 13.92 -10.29 -2.27
C VAL A 34 14.27 -10.15 -0.79
N GLN A 35 14.15 -11.22 0.00
CA GLN A 35 14.58 -11.25 1.40
C GLN A 35 16.07 -10.90 1.55
N ASN A 36 16.95 -11.56 0.79
CA ASN A 36 18.38 -11.28 0.84
C ASN A 36 18.70 -9.85 0.42
N LYS A 37 17.96 -9.32 -0.55
CA LYS A 37 18.11 -7.93 -0.98
C LYS A 37 17.70 -6.94 0.12
N ILE A 38 16.65 -7.21 0.88
CA ILE A 38 16.26 -6.40 2.03
C ILE A 38 17.35 -6.45 3.11
N LEU A 39 17.91 -7.63 3.40
CA LEU A 39 19.00 -7.79 4.35
C LEU A 39 20.29 -7.06 3.94
N GLU A 40 20.59 -7.00 2.64
CA GLU A 40 21.71 -6.25 2.09
C GLU A 40 21.51 -4.73 2.28
N ILE A 41 20.29 -4.23 2.03
CA ILE A 41 19.94 -2.80 2.11
C ILE A 41 19.85 -2.33 3.56
N LYS A 42 19.37 -3.18 4.48
CA LYS A 42 19.12 -2.87 5.90
C LYS A 42 18.26 -1.61 6.09
N PRO A 43 17.01 -1.61 5.56
CA PRO A 43 16.18 -0.41 5.62
C PRO A 43 15.68 -0.15 7.05
N ASP A 44 15.47 1.11 7.40
CA ASP A 44 14.80 1.50 8.65
C ASP A 44 13.30 1.15 8.63
N ILE A 45 12.69 1.19 7.43
CA ILE A 45 11.28 0.89 7.22
C ILE A 45 11.05 0.37 5.79
N ILE A 46 10.11 -0.55 5.64
CA ILE A 46 9.60 -1.03 4.35
C ILE A 46 8.22 -0.40 4.12
N ILE A 47 8.06 0.28 3.00
CA ILE A 47 6.84 1.00 2.66
C ILE A 47 6.16 0.32 1.48
N LEU A 48 4.89 -0.05 1.65
CA LEU A 48 4.05 -0.60 0.61
C LEU A 48 3.09 0.48 0.10
N ALA A 49 3.15 0.77 -1.18
CA ALA A 49 2.28 1.72 -1.87
C ALA A 49 1.79 1.09 -3.18
N GLY A 50 0.54 0.65 -3.21
CA GLY A 50 -0.02 -0.08 -4.35
C GLY A 50 0.62 -1.44 -4.59
N PHE A 51 1.17 -2.07 -3.56
CA PHE A 51 1.75 -3.41 -3.63
C PHE A 51 0.69 -4.47 -3.32
N LEU A 52 0.46 -5.40 -4.25
CA LEU A 52 -0.70 -6.29 -4.23
C LEU A 52 -0.39 -7.73 -3.81
N LEU A 53 0.88 -8.11 -3.75
CA LEU A 53 1.24 -9.45 -3.32
C LEU A 53 1.23 -9.54 -1.79
N LYS A 54 0.83 -10.71 -1.29
CA LYS A 54 0.93 -10.99 0.15
C LYS A 54 2.41 -11.04 0.55
N ILE A 55 2.75 -10.34 1.62
CA ILE A 55 4.11 -10.38 2.17
C ILE A 55 4.34 -11.78 2.77
N PRO A 56 5.37 -12.51 2.32
CA PRO A 56 5.64 -13.85 2.83
C PRO A 56 6.20 -13.82 4.25
N PRO A 57 6.01 -14.90 5.05
CA PRO A 57 6.57 -15.01 6.39
C PRO A 57 8.06 -14.70 6.45
N SER A 58 8.83 -15.15 5.45
CA SER A 58 10.28 -14.92 5.37
C SER A 58 10.68 -13.44 5.35
N ILE A 59 9.80 -12.54 4.91
CA ILE A 59 10.04 -11.09 4.95
C ILE A 59 9.51 -10.51 6.27
N ILE A 60 8.36 -10.99 6.76
CA ILE A 60 7.80 -10.56 8.06
C ILE A 60 8.80 -10.88 9.19
N ASP A 61 9.38 -12.08 9.18
CA ASP A 61 10.31 -12.58 10.21
C ASP A 61 11.66 -11.83 10.23
N LEU A 62 11.93 -10.97 9.25
CA LEU A 62 13.09 -10.07 9.28
C LEU A 62 12.96 -8.97 10.35
N ASN A 63 11.77 -8.79 10.91
CA ASN A 63 11.45 -7.80 11.95
C ASN A 63 11.72 -6.34 11.56
N TYR A 64 11.80 -6.02 10.28
CA TYR A 64 11.74 -4.61 9.84
C TYR A 64 10.31 -4.08 9.96
N PRO A 65 10.10 -2.82 10.38
CA PRO A 65 8.79 -2.19 10.30
C PRO A 65 8.29 -2.17 8.85
N ILE A 66 7.10 -2.74 8.61
CA ILE A 66 6.46 -2.71 7.29
C ILE A 66 5.15 -1.94 7.42
N VAL A 67 4.94 -0.94 6.59
CA VAL A 67 3.76 -0.08 6.59
C VAL A 67 3.11 -0.07 5.22
N ASN A 68 1.79 -0.21 5.19
CA ASN A 68 0.99 -0.15 3.98
C ASN A 68 -0.02 1.01 4.05
N ILE A 69 -0.36 1.57 2.90
CA ILE A 69 -1.52 2.44 2.75
C ILE A 69 -2.61 1.71 1.98
N HIS A 70 -3.83 1.72 2.52
CA HIS A 70 -5.00 1.07 1.95
C HIS A 70 -6.09 2.11 1.68
N PRO A 71 -6.69 2.14 0.46
CA PRO A 71 -7.60 3.21 0.05
C PRO A 71 -9.05 2.99 0.54
N SER A 72 -9.21 2.52 1.77
CA SER A 72 -10.50 2.45 2.47
C SER A 72 -10.34 2.61 3.98
N LEU A 73 -11.46 2.70 4.69
CA LEU A 73 -11.51 2.67 6.15
C LEU A 73 -11.57 1.20 6.62
N LEU A 74 -10.40 0.60 6.84
CA LEU A 74 -10.32 -0.77 7.36
C LEU A 74 -11.10 -0.92 8.69
N PRO A 75 -11.69 -2.09 8.94
CA PRO A 75 -11.59 -3.35 8.19
C PRO A 75 -12.49 -3.45 6.95
N LYS A 76 -13.38 -2.46 6.70
CA LYS A 76 -14.23 -2.48 5.50
C LYS A 76 -13.37 -2.38 4.23
N TYR A 77 -13.76 -3.17 3.23
CA TYR A 77 -13.10 -3.17 1.91
C TYR A 77 -11.61 -3.51 1.98
N GLY A 78 -11.17 -4.27 2.99
CA GLY A 78 -9.84 -4.88 3.10
C GLY A 78 -9.83 -6.34 2.66
N GLY A 79 -8.63 -6.94 2.67
CA GLY A 79 -8.44 -8.35 2.45
C GLY A 79 -8.20 -8.75 0.99
N LYS A 80 -8.08 -10.05 0.77
CA LYS A 80 -7.71 -10.63 -0.54
C LYS A 80 -8.66 -10.20 -1.65
N GLY A 81 -8.11 -9.58 -2.70
CA GLY A 81 -8.86 -9.17 -3.90
C GLY A 81 -9.43 -7.74 -3.85
N MET A 82 -9.33 -7.06 -2.70
CA MET A 82 -9.74 -5.67 -2.54
C MET A 82 -8.56 -4.74 -2.83
N TYR A 83 -8.49 -4.22 -4.04
CA TYR A 83 -7.44 -3.31 -4.50
C TYR A 83 -7.89 -2.45 -5.69
N GLY A 84 -7.27 -1.29 -5.86
CA GLY A 84 -7.48 -0.39 -6.99
C GLY A 84 -8.95 0.03 -7.12
N SER A 85 -9.47 0.10 -8.35
CA SER A 85 -10.84 0.53 -8.64
C SER A 85 -11.91 -0.32 -7.96
N ARG A 86 -11.64 -1.60 -7.70
CA ARG A 86 -12.58 -2.53 -7.04
C ARG A 86 -13.04 -2.02 -5.68
N ILE A 87 -12.16 -1.37 -4.92
CA ILE A 87 -12.51 -0.78 -3.63
C ILE A 87 -13.50 0.35 -3.83
N HIS A 88 -13.18 1.29 -4.71
CA HIS A 88 -14.04 2.46 -4.95
C HIS A 88 -15.40 2.05 -5.54
N GLU A 89 -15.42 1.08 -6.45
CA GLU A 89 -16.64 0.49 -6.99
C GLU A 89 -17.49 -0.15 -5.89
N ALA A 90 -16.87 -0.90 -4.98
CA ALA A 90 -17.57 -1.55 -3.87
C ALA A 90 -18.14 -0.53 -2.87
N VAL A 91 -17.38 0.52 -2.54
CA VAL A 91 -17.82 1.62 -1.67
C VAL A 91 -19.06 2.30 -2.24
N ILE A 92 -19.04 2.66 -3.53
CA ILE A 92 -20.16 3.31 -4.20
C ILE A 92 -21.36 2.36 -4.32
N LYS A 93 -21.13 1.11 -4.73
CA LYS A 93 -22.18 0.09 -4.84
C LYS A 93 -22.92 -0.17 -3.53
N ASN A 94 -22.22 -0.08 -2.42
CA ASN A 94 -22.80 -0.27 -1.08
C ASN A 94 -23.41 1.02 -0.49
N ASN A 95 -23.53 2.10 -1.29
CA ASN A 95 -24.11 3.38 -0.86
C ASN A 95 -23.48 3.91 0.44
N GLU A 96 -22.16 3.76 0.60
CA GLU A 96 -21.48 4.31 1.76
C GLU A 96 -21.55 5.85 1.72
N THR A 97 -21.70 6.46 2.87
CA THR A 97 -21.73 7.94 3.01
C THR A 97 -20.37 8.51 3.37
N ILE A 98 -19.42 7.65 3.75
CA ILE A 98 -18.05 7.99 4.08
C ILE A 98 -17.09 6.97 3.46
N SER A 99 -15.89 7.44 3.10
CA SER A 99 -14.75 6.61 2.75
C SER A 99 -13.46 7.25 3.28
N GLY A 100 -12.31 6.72 2.95
CA GLY A 100 -11.04 7.29 3.40
C GLY A 100 -9.86 6.40 3.11
N ILE A 101 -8.79 6.62 3.86
CA ILE A 101 -7.56 5.84 3.82
C ILE A 101 -7.25 5.23 5.18
N THR A 102 -6.56 4.12 5.17
CA THR A 102 -5.94 3.52 6.35
C THR A 102 -4.46 3.27 6.10
N ILE A 103 -3.62 3.84 6.95
CA ILE A 103 -2.21 3.51 7.03
C ILE A 103 -2.06 2.55 8.20
N HIS A 104 -1.51 1.38 7.95
CA HIS A 104 -1.40 0.33 8.96
C HIS A 104 -0.07 -0.40 8.89
N ARG A 105 0.34 -1.01 10.00
CA ARG A 105 1.45 -1.95 10.03
C ARG A 105 1.05 -3.23 9.30
N VAL A 106 2.00 -3.87 8.66
CA VAL A 106 1.75 -5.11 7.92
C VAL A 106 2.12 -6.30 8.79
N ASN A 107 1.22 -7.27 8.82
CA ASN A 107 1.43 -8.58 9.44
C ASN A 107 1.21 -9.70 8.40
N ILE A 108 1.12 -10.94 8.85
CA ILE A 108 0.94 -12.10 7.98
C ILE A 108 -0.42 -12.14 7.27
N ASN A 109 -1.41 -11.40 7.76
CA ASN A 109 -2.75 -11.33 7.17
C ASN A 109 -2.89 -10.09 6.28
N TYR A 110 -3.77 -10.16 5.27
CA TYR A 110 -4.07 -8.99 4.45
C TYR A 110 -4.85 -7.96 5.26
N ASP A 111 -4.36 -6.72 5.31
CA ASP A 111 -5.03 -5.52 5.82
C ASP A 111 -5.56 -5.61 7.27
N GLU A 112 -4.99 -6.50 8.09
CA GLU A 112 -5.40 -6.76 9.49
C GLU A 112 -4.39 -6.24 10.53
N GLY A 113 -3.31 -5.59 10.12
CA GLY A 113 -2.31 -5.07 11.04
C GLY A 113 -2.78 -3.81 11.78
N GLU A 114 -2.04 -3.46 12.81
CA GLU A 114 -2.29 -2.29 13.66
C GLU A 114 -2.44 -1.01 12.83
N VAL A 115 -3.52 -0.27 13.08
CA VAL A 115 -3.78 1.00 12.40
C VAL A 115 -2.88 2.10 12.98
N VAL A 116 -2.09 2.72 12.10
CA VAL A 116 -1.26 3.88 12.44
C VAL A 116 -2.04 5.19 12.27
N LEU A 117 -2.80 5.30 11.18
CA LEU A 117 -3.64 6.46 10.89
C LEU A 117 -4.83 6.06 10.03
N GLN A 118 -6.01 6.61 10.35
CA GLN A 118 -7.14 6.64 9.42
C GLN A 118 -7.56 8.09 9.18
N LYS A 119 -7.92 8.39 7.93
CA LYS A 119 -8.52 9.67 7.54
C LYS A 119 -9.74 9.41 6.69
N SER A 120 -10.85 10.04 7.04
CA SER A 120 -12.14 9.90 6.36
C SER A 120 -12.51 11.14 5.57
N ILE A 121 -13.33 10.93 4.55
CA ILE A 121 -14.03 11.96 3.78
C ILE A 121 -15.51 11.60 3.67
N LYS A 122 -16.35 12.62 3.60
CA LYS A 122 -17.77 12.46 3.26
C LYS A 122 -17.91 12.30 1.75
N LEU A 123 -18.79 11.40 1.34
CA LEU A 123 -19.13 11.18 -0.06
C LEU A 123 -20.37 12.02 -0.43
N SER A 124 -20.41 12.52 -1.65
CA SER A 124 -21.59 13.18 -2.20
C SER A 124 -22.62 12.14 -2.67
N GLU A 125 -23.89 12.52 -2.78
CA GLU A 125 -24.96 11.65 -3.29
C GLU A 125 -24.72 11.18 -4.73
N LYS A 126 -23.93 11.95 -5.51
CA LYS A 126 -23.59 11.65 -6.91
C LYS A 126 -22.12 11.23 -7.07
N GLU A 127 -21.52 10.69 -6.00
CA GLU A 127 -20.12 10.25 -6.05
C GLU A 127 -19.96 9.09 -7.04
N SER A 128 -18.92 9.16 -7.87
CA SER A 128 -18.55 8.06 -8.76
C SER A 128 -17.30 7.34 -8.25
N PRO A 129 -17.06 6.07 -8.67
CA PRO A 129 -15.81 5.40 -8.32
C PRO A 129 -14.56 6.19 -8.75
N PHE A 130 -14.65 6.89 -9.89
CA PHE A 130 -13.55 7.70 -10.41
C PHE A 130 -13.27 8.93 -9.53
N SER A 131 -14.32 9.74 -9.23
CA SER A 131 -14.16 10.92 -8.37
C SER A 131 -13.74 10.55 -6.94
N LEU A 132 -14.22 9.40 -6.44
CA LEU A 132 -13.75 8.87 -5.17
C LEU A 132 -12.26 8.52 -5.22
N ALA A 133 -11.79 7.85 -6.28
CA ALA A 133 -10.39 7.52 -6.44
C ALA A 133 -9.47 8.75 -6.41
N GLU A 134 -9.88 9.85 -7.05
CA GLU A 134 -9.13 11.11 -7.03
C GLU A 134 -9.04 11.69 -5.61
N LYS A 135 -10.16 11.76 -4.89
CA LYS A 135 -10.19 12.24 -3.49
C LYS A 135 -9.36 11.37 -2.55
N ILE A 136 -9.38 10.05 -2.74
CA ILE A 136 -8.56 9.12 -1.96
C ILE A 136 -7.09 9.33 -2.27
N HIS A 137 -6.72 9.50 -3.54
CA HIS A 137 -5.34 9.80 -3.93
C HIS A 137 -4.82 11.08 -3.28
N ASP A 138 -5.63 12.14 -3.21
CA ASP A 138 -5.25 13.39 -2.52
C ASP A 138 -4.98 13.16 -1.03
N LEU A 139 -5.78 12.32 -0.37
CA LEU A 139 -5.53 11.93 1.03
C LEU A 139 -4.23 11.14 1.18
N GLU A 140 -3.97 10.18 0.27
CA GLU A 140 -2.74 9.39 0.27
C GLU A 140 -1.52 10.30 0.12
N MET A 141 -1.53 11.18 -0.86
CA MET A 141 -0.43 12.13 -1.13
C MET A 141 -0.16 13.08 0.02
N LYS A 142 -1.20 13.46 0.75
CA LYS A 142 -1.09 14.36 1.90
C LYS A 142 -0.55 13.65 3.14
N TYR A 143 -1.19 12.54 3.53
CA TYR A 143 -0.97 11.95 4.85
C TYR A 143 0.10 10.87 4.89
N PHE A 144 0.33 10.13 3.80
CA PHE A 144 1.28 9.04 3.83
C PHE A 144 2.73 9.52 4.06
N PRO A 145 3.24 10.55 3.36
CA PRO A 145 4.57 11.08 3.63
C PRO A 145 4.73 11.63 5.05
N GLU A 146 3.67 12.25 5.62
CA GLU A 146 3.70 12.78 6.99
C GLU A 146 3.85 11.65 8.02
N VAL A 147 3.11 10.55 7.83
CA VAL A 147 3.20 9.38 8.70
C VAL A 147 4.56 8.71 8.59
N ILE A 148 5.07 8.51 7.37
CA ILE A 148 6.40 7.93 7.15
C ILE A 148 7.47 8.72 7.88
N LYS A 149 7.48 10.06 7.74
CA LYS A 149 8.43 10.92 8.45
C LYS A 149 8.41 10.71 9.97
N LYS A 150 7.22 10.58 10.56
CA LYS A 150 7.06 10.35 12.01
C LYS A 150 7.51 8.96 12.46
N LEU A 151 7.47 7.97 11.55
CA LEU A 151 7.87 6.61 11.89
C LEU A 151 9.38 6.38 11.82
N ILE A 152 10.12 7.26 11.13
CA ILE A 152 11.58 7.19 10.98
C ILE A 152 12.33 8.28 11.75
N SER A 153 11.64 9.22 12.40
CA SER A 153 12.22 10.20 13.32
C SER A 153 12.26 9.70 14.74
#